data_95ab7297520f6ed0262f3c3dfc6bd94a
#
_entry.id   95ab7297520f6ed0262f3c3dfc6bd94a
#
_cell.length_a   1.000
_cell.length_b   1.000
_cell.length_c   1.000
_cell.angle_alpha   90.00
_cell.angle_beta   90.00
_cell.angle_gamma   90.00
#
_symmetry.space_group_name_H-M   'P 1'
#
loop_
_entity.id
_entity.type
_entity.pdbx_description
1 polymer ?
#
loop_
_entity_poly.entity_id
_entity_poly.type
_entity_poly.pdbx_seq_one_letter_code
_entity_poly.pdbx_strand_id
1 'polypeptide(L)'
;STAELGISLAEMIRADKVHAISCTGANLEEDVFNLVAHEHYKRIPNYRDLSPLDEQELLNNHYNRVTDTCIPEMEAMRVIEEHLVRRWVNAASNGTRKFPHEYFYDLLLSGDIASSYQINPEHSWLLAAAEKNLPIVVPGWEDSTCGNFFASHCIEGRTNPQ
;
A
#
# COMPACT_ATOMS: atom_id res chain seq x y z
N SER A 1 5.42 2.08 6.32
CA SER A 1 6.50 2.75 5.71
C SER A 1 7.48 3.30 6.74
N THR A 2 8.67 3.43 6.34
CA THR A 2 9.77 4.22 6.85
C THR A 2 9.79 4.44 8.37
N ALA A 3 10.38 3.49 9.09
CA ALA A 3 10.79 3.64 10.49
C ALA A 3 9.66 4.05 11.44
N GLU A 4 8.47 3.51 11.23
CA GLU A 4 7.29 3.72 12.09
C GLU A 4 6.82 5.18 12.20
N LEU A 5 7.22 6.04 11.27
CA LEU A 5 6.71 7.42 11.20
C LEU A 5 5.18 7.46 11.08
N GLY A 6 4.58 6.40 10.56
CA GLY A 6 3.13 6.27 10.44
C GLY A 6 2.39 6.43 11.77
N ILE A 7 2.93 5.92 12.87
CA ILE A 7 2.32 6.04 14.20
C ILE A 7 2.17 7.51 14.60
N SER A 8 3.28 8.25 14.58
CA SER A 8 3.26 9.68 14.91
C SER A 8 2.42 10.50 13.93
N LEU A 9 2.46 10.15 12.64
CA LEU A 9 1.66 10.83 11.62
C LEU A 9 0.17 10.57 11.82
N ALA A 10 -0.24 9.35 12.17
CA ALA A 10 -1.63 9.01 12.48
C ALA A 10 -2.17 9.84 13.65
N GLU A 11 -1.38 9.98 14.73
CA GLU A 11 -1.74 10.82 15.86
C GLU A 11 -1.90 12.30 15.46
N MET A 12 -0.98 12.83 14.66
CA MET A 12 -1.04 14.21 14.16
C MET A 12 -2.28 14.45 13.28
N ILE A 13 -2.62 13.49 12.42
CA ILE A 13 -3.81 13.58 11.56
C ILE A 13 -5.07 13.61 12.44
N ARG A 14 -5.20 12.67 13.38
CA ARG A 14 -6.37 12.61 14.27
C ARG A 14 -6.51 13.87 15.15
N ALA A 15 -5.39 14.48 15.52
CA ALA A 15 -5.35 15.74 16.26
C ALA A 15 -5.55 17.00 15.38
N ASP A 16 -5.95 16.84 14.13
CA ASP A 16 -6.17 17.93 13.15
C ASP A 16 -4.96 18.86 12.94
N LYS A 17 -3.74 18.27 13.03
CA LYS A 17 -2.46 19.00 12.81
C LYS A 17 -1.97 18.91 11.37
N VAL A 18 -2.58 18.04 10.55
CA VAL A 18 -2.23 17.80 9.15
C VAL A 18 -3.44 18.13 8.28
N HIS A 19 -3.23 18.91 7.22
CA HIS A 19 -4.33 19.37 6.35
C HIS A 19 -4.25 18.78 4.94
N ALA A 20 -3.09 18.33 4.52
CA ALA A 20 -2.86 17.63 3.26
C ALA A 20 -1.54 16.87 3.32
N ILE A 21 -1.39 15.84 2.50
CA ILE A 21 -0.17 15.04 2.39
C ILE A 21 0.24 15.00 0.92
N SER A 22 1.55 15.08 0.67
CA SER A 22 2.15 14.68 -0.59
C SER A 22 3.16 13.57 -0.29
N CYS A 23 2.97 12.41 -0.93
CA CYS A 23 3.82 11.24 -0.72
C CYS A 23 4.01 10.45 -2.02
N THR A 24 4.94 9.50 -2.03
CA THR A 24 5.09 8.54 -3.13
C THR A 24 4.01 7.47 -3.04
N GLY A 25 3.74 6.78 -4.16
CA GLY A 25 2.84 5.64 -4.18
C GLY A 25 3.30 4.52 -3.24
N ALA A 26 4.61 4.27 -3.16
CA ALA A 26 5.19 3.30 -2.23
C ALA A 26 4.85 3.60 -0.77
N ASN A 27 4.92 4.86 -0.34
CA ASN A 27 4.54 5.23 1.03
C ASN A 27 3.04 5.02 1.30
N LEU A 28 2.21 5.25 0.29
CA LEU A 28 0.77 5.04 0.39
C LEU A 28 0.43 3.57 0.60
N GLU A 29 1.00 2.68 -0.23
CA GLU A 29 0.69 1.25 -0.19
C GLU A 29 1.32 0.51 0.99
N GLU A 30 2.55 0.89 1.38
CA GLU A 30 3.27 0.20 2.47
C GLU A 30 2.54 0.30 3.82
N ASP A 31 1.80 1.37 4.10
CA ASP A 31 1.01 1.49 5.31
C ASP A 31 -0.08 0.40 5.36
N VAL A 32 -0.75 0.15 4.24
CA VAL A 32 -1.78 -0.89 4.13
C VAL A 32 -1.17 -2.28 4.13
N PHE A 33 -0.04 -2.48 3.45
CA PHE A 33 0.69 -3.75 3.49
C PHE A 33 1.11 -4.10 4.93
N ASN A 34 1.65 -3.15 5.67
CA ASN A 34 2.02 -3.35 7.05
C ASN A 34 0.79 -3.64 7.94
N LEU A 35 -0.34 -3.02 7.66
CA LEU A 35 -1.57 -3.23 8.41
C LEU A 35 -2.07 -4.68 8.34
N VAL A 36 -1.96 -5.33 7.16
CA VAL A 36 -2.50 -6.68 6.91
C VAL A 36 -1.46 -7.79 6.96
N ALA A 37 -0.17 -7.49 6.89
CA ALA A 37 0.90 -8.49 6.74
C ALA A 37 2.10 -8.27 7.66
N HIS A 38 1.96 -7.50 8.73
CA HIS A 38 3.06 -7.12 9.64
C HIS A 38 3.89 -8.31 10.11
N GLU A 39 3.26 -9.41 10.48
CA GLU A 39 3.92 -10.61 11.01
C GLU A 39 4.71 -11.39 9.95
N HIS A 40 4.52 -11.09 8.68
CA HIS A 40 5.18 -11.75 7.55
C HIS A 40 6.40 -10.98 7.03
N TYR A 41 6.60 -9.75 7.47
CA TYR A 41 7.78 -8.98 7.09
C TYR A 41 9.06 -9.60 7.67
N LYS A 42 10.15 -9.53 6.90
CA LYS A 42 11.48 -9.95 7.34
C LYS A 42 12.45 -8.78 7.29
N ARG A 43 13.34 -8.73 8.26
CA ARG A 43 14.43 -7.76 8.29
C ARG A 43 15.77 -8.45 8.04
N ILE A 44 16.56 -7.87 7.13
CA ILE A 44 17.91 -8.32 6.78
C ILE A 44 18.88 -7.14 7.02
N PRO A 45 19.39 -6.95 8.25
CA PRO A 45 20.24 -5.79 8.55
C PRO A 45 21.49 -5.70 7.66
N ASN A 46 22.03 -6.85 7.26
CA ASN A 46 23.23 -6.95 6.43
C ASN A 46 22.90 -7.05 4.93
N TYR A 47 21.83 -6.42 4.48
CA TYR A 47 21.36 -6.54 3.10
C TYR A 47 22.40 -6.16 2.03
N ARG A 48 23.42 -5.36 2.38
CA ARG A 48 24.53 -5.01 1.46
C ARG A 48 25.50 -6.15 1.19
N ASP A 49 25.51 -7.16 2.06
CA ASP A 49 26.37 -8.32 1.96
C ASP A 49 25.71 -9.49 1.22
N LEU A 50 24.45 -9.33 0.81
CA LEU A 50 23.70 -10.32 0.05
C LEU A 50 24.34 -10.55 -1.33
N SER A 51 24.55 -11.81 -1.66
CA SER A 51 24.95 -12.22 -3.01
C SER A 51 23.76 -12.24 -3.98
N PRO A 52 23.99 -12.28 -5.30
CA PRO A 52 22.91 -12.47 -6.27
C PRO A 52 22.09 -13.74 -6.05
N LEU A 53 22.68 -14.79 -5.47
CA LEU A 53 21.98 -16.04 -5.14
C LEU A 53 21.04 -15.85 -3.95
N ASP A 54 21.46 -15.11 -2.93
CA ASP A 54 20.62 -14.79 -1.77
C ASP A 54 19.41 -13.94 -2.20
N GLU A 55 19.62 -12.97 -3.11
CA GLU A 55 18.53 -12.15 -3.68
C GLU A 55 17.55 -13.01 -4.49
N GLN A 56 18.07 -13.95 -5.28
CA GLN A 56 17.23 -14.88 -6.03
C GLN A 56 16.43 -15.80 -5.09
N GLU A 57 17.02 -16.23 -3.98
CA GLU A 57 16.32 -17.04 -2.98
C GLU A 57 15.19 -16.26 -2.31
N LEU A 58 15.40 -14.99 -1.95
CA LEU A 58 14.35 -14.13 -1.44
C LEU A 58 13.18 -14.01 -2.42
N LEU A 59 13.48 -13.76 -3.69
CA LEU A 59 12.47 -13.66 -4.74
C LEU A 59 11.70 -14.98 -4.93
N ASN A 60 12.41 -16.12 -4.94
CA ASN A 60 11.80 -17.44 -5.05
C ASN A 60 10.88 -17.77 -3.85
N ASN A 61 11.14 -17.17 -2.70
CA ASN A 61 10.31 -17.26 -1.50
C ASN A 61 9.25 -16.16 -1.42
N HIS A 62 8.96 -15.46 -2.52
CA HIS A 62 7.96 -14.42 -2.63
C HIS A 62 8.20 -13.21 -1.72
N TYR A 63 9.46 -12.81 -1.55
CA TYR A 63 9.82 -11.58 -0.86
C TYR A 63 10.35 -10.53 -1.82
N ASN A 64 9.81 -9.33 -1.73
CA ASN A 64 10.31 -8.16 -2.42
C ASN A 64 11.12 -7.32 -1.44
N ARG A 65 12.45 -7.30 -1.61
CA ARG A 65 13.35 -6.60 -0.69
C ARG A 65 13.51 -5.12 -1.06
N VAL A 66 13.30 -4.27 -0.07
CA VAL A 66 13.58 -2.83 -0.14
C VAL A 66 14.56 -2.50 0.97
N THR A 67 15.84 -2.30 0.63
CA THR A 67 16.94 -2.13 1.59
C THR A 67 17.02 -3.30 2.58
N ASP A 68 16.85 -3.07 3.86
CA ASP A 68 16.90 -4.11 4.90
C ASP A 68 15.56 -4.79 5.19
N THR A 69 14.52 -4.43 4.46
CA THR A 69 13.16 -4.91 4.69
C THR A 69 12.67 -5.74 3.51
N CYS A 70 12.15 -6.93 3.81
CA CYS A 70 11.51 -7.81 2.83
C CYS A 70 10.00 -7.74 3.01
N ILE A 71 9.31 -7.30 1.98
CA ILE A 71 7.85 -7.20 1.94
C ILE A 71 7.31 -8.53 1.40
N PRO A 72 6.38 -9.20 2.11
CA PRO A 72 5.80 -10.46 1.64
C PRO A 72 4.86 -10.19 0.47
N GLU A 73 5.11 -10.84 -0.68
CA GLU A 73 4.30 -10.64 -1.87
C GLU A 73 2.88 -11.18 -1.69
N MET A 74 2.77 -12.42 -1.23
CA MET A 74 1.48 -13.13 -1.20
C MET A 74 0.55 -12.56 -0.12
N GLU A 75 1.08 -12.31 1.09
CA GLU A 75 0.30 -11.90 2.26
C GLU A 75 -0.03 -10.40 2.25
N ALA A 76 0.80 -9.58 1.58
CA ALA A 76 0.59 -8.14 1.49
C ALA A 76 0.10 -7.72 0.10
N MET A 77 0.99 -7.82 -0.90
CA MET A 77 0.76 -7.20 -2.21
C MET A 77 -0.43 -7.82 -2.93
N ARG A 78 -0.50 -9.17 -3.00
CA ARG A 78 -1.57 -9.87 -3.73
C ARG A 78 -2.92 -9.74 -3.06
N VAL A 79 -2.97 -9.72 -1.74
CA VAL A 79 -4.21 -9.47 -0.99
C VAL A 79 -4.77 -8.09 -1.32
N ILE A 80 -3.93 -7.06 -1.25
CA ILE A 80 -4.37 -5.68 -1.53
C ILE A 80 -4.69 -5.49 -3.01
N GLU A 81 -3.91 -6.07 -3.92
CA GLU A 81 -4.19 -6.06 -5.37
C GLU A 81 -5.60 -6.56 -5.66
N GLU A 82 -6.01 -7.71 -5.13
CA GLU A 82 -7.34 -8.29 -5.38
C GLU A 82 -8.46 -7.32 -5.00
N HIS A 83 -8.32 -6.63 -3.88
CA HIS A 83 -9.30 -5.64 -3.42
C HIS A 83 -9.32 -4.38 -4.28
N LEU A 84 -8.13 -3.89 -4.71
CA LEU A 84 -8.03 -2.71 -5.55
C LEU A 84 -8.55 -2.97 -6.97
N VAL A 85 -8.24 -4.12 -7.57
CA VAL A 85 -8.72 -4.50 -8.92
C VAL A 85 -10.25 -4.44 -8.99
N ARG A 86 -10.93 -4.99 -8.00
CA ARG A 86 -12.41 -4.92 -7.95
C ARG A 86 -12.91 -3.47 -7.97
N ARG A 87 -12.24 -2.55 -7.28
CA ARG A 87 -12.58 -1.13 -7.22
C ARG A 87 -12.28 -0.41 -8.55
N TRP A 88 -11.13 -0.71 -9.16
CA TRP A 88 -10.76 -0.15 -10.45
C TRP A 88 -11.73 -0.59 -11.57
N VAL A 89 -12.06 -1.88 -11.62
CA VAL A 89 -13.03 -2.42 -12.59
C VAL A 89 -14.40 -1.78 -12.41
N ASN A 90 -14.87 -1.64 -11.17
CA ASN A 90 -16.14 -0.98 -10.88
C ASN A 90 -16.12 0.49 -11.28
N ALA A 91 -15.06 1.22 -10.98
CA ALA A 91 -14.91 2.63 -11.38
C ALA A 91 -14.90 2.80 -12.91
N ALA A 92 -14.13 1.95 -13.61
CA ALA A 92 -14.09 1.95 -15.06
C ALA A 92 -15.47 1.67 -15.69
N SER A 93 -16.20 0.71 -15.15
CA SER A 93 -17.54 0.33 -15.63
C SER A 93 -18.56 1.46 -15.43
N ASN A 94 -18.39 2.27 -14.41
CA ASN A 94 -19.28 3.41 -14.09
C ASN A 94 -18.78 4.75 -14.63
N GLY A 95 -17.64 4.77 -15.34
CA GLY A 95 -17.03 6.01 -15.82
C GLY A 95 -16.58 6.95 -14.71
N THR A 96 -16.31 6.41 -13.52
CA THR A 96 -15.86 7.18 -12.34
C THR A 96 -14.35 7.32 -12.38
N ARG A 97 -13.85 8.53 -12.11
CA ARG A 97 -12.42 8.81 -11.94
C ARG A 97 -12.13 9.17 -10.50
N LYS A 98 -11.04 8.62 -9.97
CA LYS A 98 -10.59 8.85 -8.60
C LYS A 98 -9.08 9.02 -8.57
N PHE A 99 -8.59 9.78 -7.59
CA PHE A 99 -7.17 9.79 -7.27
C PHE A 99 -6.72 8.46 -6.63
N PRO A 100 -5.44 8.08 -6.73
CA PRO A 100 -4.94 6.83 -6.16
C PRO A 100 -5.34 6.61 -4.69
N HIS A 101 -5.20 7.62 -3.84
CA HIS A 101 -5.54 7.51 -2.42
C HIS A 101 -7.03 7.24 -2.16
N GLU A 102 -7.94 7.70 -3.03
CA GLU A 102 -9.37 7.50 -2.83
C GLU A 102 -9.78 6.02 -2.95
N TYR A 103 -9.06 5.22 -3.77
CA TYR A 103 -9.27 3.78 -3.83
C TYR A 103 -8.84 3.07 -2.54
N PHE A 104 -7.76 3.53 -1.93
CA PHE A 104 -7.34 3.03 -0.61
C PHE A 104 -8.30 3.46 0.50
N TYR A 105 -8.83 4.67 0.43
CA TYR A 105 -9.86 5.12 1.36
C TYR A 105 -11.11 4.26 1.27
N ASP A 106 -11.61 4.00 0.06
CA ASP A 106 -12.73 3.09 -0.16
C ASP A 106 -12.45 1.69 0.42
N LEU A 107 -11.21 1.19 0.27
CA LEU A 107 -10.81 -0.12 0.81
C LEU A 107 -10.82 -0.12 2.34
N LEU A 108 -10.20 0.87 2.95
CA LEU A 108 -10.07 0.95 4.41
C LEU A 108 -11.42 1.21 5.09
N LEU A 109 -12.22 2.13 4.54
CA LEU A 109 -13.51 2.53 5.12
C LEU A 109 -14.62 1.49 4.87
N SER A 110 -14.49 0.63 3.85
CA SER A 110 -15.45 -0.46 3.63
C SER A 110 -15.40 -1.54 4.70
N GLY A 111 -14.26 -1.67 5.39
CA GLY A 111 -14.00 -2.74 6.35
C GLY A 111 -13.66 -4.11 5.72
N ASP A 112 -13.53 -4.18 4.39
CA ASP A 112 -13.27 -5.44 3.67
C ASP A 112 -12.01 -6.18 4.14
N ILE A 113 -11.01 -5.46 4.65
CA ILE A 113 -9.74 -6.01 5.14
C ILE A 113 -9.60 -5.93 6.67
N ALA A 114 -10.61 -5.42 7.38
CA ALA A 114 -10.51 -5.19 8.83
C ALA A 114 -10.22 -6.46 9.63
N SER A 115 -10.75 -7.60 9.20
CA SER A 115 -10.48 -8.90 9.84
C SER A 115 -9.06 -9.42 9.63
N SER A 116 -8.31 -8.83 8.70
CA SER A 116 -6.92 -9.19 8.37
C SER A 116 -5.88 -8.32 9.06
N TYR A 117 -6.30 -7.34 9.87
CA TYR A 117 -5.36 -6.45 10.54
C TYR A 117 -4.50 -7.21 11.55
N GLN A 118 -3.18 -7.05 11.44
CA GLN A 118 -2.18 -7.67 12.30
C GLN A 118 -1.54 -6.68 13.28
N ILE A 119 -1.79 -5.39 13.08
CA ILE A 119 -1.39 -4.32 14.00
C ILE A 119 -2.60 -3.50 14.42
N ASN A 120 -2.43 -2.70 15.49
CA ASN A 120 -3.48 -1.77 15.90
C ASN A 120 -3.81 -0.79 14.75
N PRO A 121 -5.06 -0.73 14.26
CA PRO A 121 -5.45 0.18 13.20
C PRO A 121 -5.23 1.67 13.53
N GLU A 122 -5.16 2.02 14.82
CA GLU A 122 -4.81 3.37 15.25
C GLU A 122 -3.40 3.79 14.81
N HIS A 123 -2.51 2.84 14.52
CA HIS A 123 -1.16 3.09 14.04
C HIS A 123 -1.09 3.36 12.53
N SER A 124 -2.16 3.11 11.79
CA SER A 124 -2.22 3.40 10.36
C SER A 124 -2.50 4.88 10.11
N TRP A 125 -1.54 5.55 9.50
CA TRP A 125 -1.70 6.95 9.10
C TRP A 125 -2.68 7.08 7.93
N LEU A 126 -2.71 6.10 7.04
CA LEU A 126 -3.60 6.13 5.89
C LEU A 126 -5.06 5.91 6.30
N LEU A 127 -5.31 5.04 7.28
CA LEU A 127 -6.64 4.90 7.86
C LEU A 127 -7.08 6.19 8.57
N ALA A 128 -6.20 6.81 9.35
CA ALA A 128 -6.48 8.11 9.97
C ALA A 128 -6.80 9.20 8.93
N ALA A 129 -6.06 9.21 7.81
CA ALA A 129 -6.31 10.11 6.70
C ALA A 129 -7.65 9.84 6.00
N ALA A 130 -8.01 8.57 5.82
CA ALA A 130 -9.30 8.16 5.26
C ALA A 130 -10.48 8.60 6.14
N GLU A 131 -10.39 8.39 7.46
CA GLU A 131 -11.39 8.80 8.44
C GLU A 131 -11.62 10.32 8.45
N LYS A 132 -10.57 11.10 8.18
CA LYS A 132 -10.61 12.58 8.08
C LYS A 132 -10.89 13.08 6.67
N ASN A 133 -10.99 12.20 5.68
CA ASN A 133 -11.06 12.54 4.26
C ASN A 133 -9.97 13.55 3.85
N LEU A 134 -8.74 13.30 4.31
CA LEU A 134 -7.61 14.20 4.13
C LEU A 134 -7.15 14.19 2.66
N PRO A 135 -6.90 15.33 2.01
CA PRO A 135 -6.36 15.36 0.66
C PRO A 135 -4.95 14.76 0.60
N ILE A 136 -4.74 13.79 -0.30
CA ILE A 136 -3.42 13.22 -0.57
C ILE A 136 -3.08 13.37 -2.05
N VAL A 137 -1.89 13.90 -2.33
CA VAL A 137 -1.33 13.99 -3.68
C VAL A 137 -0.22 12.96 -3.80
N VAL A 138 -0.28 12.13 -4.84
CA VAL A 138 0.65 11.03 -5.06
C VAL A 138 1.34 11.21 -6.42
N PRO A 139 2.34 12.10 -6.53
CA PRO A 139 3.12 12.23 -7.76
C PRO A 139 3.89 10.94 -8.04
N GLY A 140 3.95 10.53 -9.31
CA GLY A 140 4.67 9.31 -9.67
C GLY A 140 4.00 8.03 -9.13
N TRP A 141 2.68 7.99 -9.11
CA TRP A 141 1.90 6.80 -8.71
C TRP A 141 2.37 5.54 -9.43
N GLU A 142 2.77 5.65 -10.69
CA GLU A 142 3.31 4.58 -11.51
C GLU A 142 4.59 3.95 -10.96
N ASP A 143 5.31 4.63 -10.10
CA ASP A 143 6.53 4.13 -9.42
C ASP A 143 6.22 3.33 -8.14
N SER A 144 5.03 2.80 -8.02
CA SER A 144 4.60 1.96 -6.89
C SER A 144 4.21 0.56 -7.34
N THR A 145 4.15 -0.39 -6.41
CA THR A 145 3.70 -1.76 -6.70
C THR A 145 2.25 -1.77 -7.18
N CYS A 146 1.36 -1.09 -6.47
CA CYS A 146 -0.05 -1.01 -6.86
C CYS A 146 -0.26 -0.22 -8.14
N GLY A 147 0.57 0.80 -8.43
CA GLY A 147 0.57 1.51 -9.70
C GLY A 147 0.96 0.60 -10.86
N ASN A 148 1.97 -0.25 -10.68
CA ASN A 148 2.36 -1.27 -11.66
C ASN A 148 1.27 -2.32 -11.85
N PHE A 149 0.62 -2.78 -10.79
CA PHE A 149 -0.54 -3.68 -10.89
C PHE A 149 -1.66 -3.04 -11.71
N PHE A 150 -2.00 -1.78 -11.42
CA PHE A 150 -2.99 -1.06 -12.20
C PHE A 150 -2.65 -1.01 -13.68
N ALA A 151 -1.41 -0.65 -14.03
CA ALA A 151 -0.93 -0.63 -15.41
C ALA A 151 -1.02 -2.00 -16.08
N SER A 152 -0.62 -3.08 -15.38
CA SER A 152 -0.74 -4.45 -15.88
C SER A 152 -2.19 -4.82 -16.20
N HIS A 153 -3.11 -4.54 -15.30
CA HIS A 153 -4.54 -4.81 -15.51
C HIS A 153 -5.16 -3.97 -16.64
N CYS A 154 -4.64 -2.75 -16.89
CA CYS A 154 -5.03 -1.96 -18.07
C CYS A 154 -4.52 -2.61 -19.36
N ILE A 155 -3.27 -3.08 -19.38
CA ILE A 155 -2.68 -3.76 -20.55
C ILE A 155 -3.43 -5.06 -20.86
N GLU A 156 -3.82 -5.80 -19.84
CA GLU A 156 -4.61 -7.03 -19.97
C GLU A 156 -6.09 -6.80 -20.33
N GLY A 157 -6.53 -5.55 -20.37
CA GLY A 157 -7.92 -5.17 -20.69
C GLY A 157 -8.92 -5.47 -19.58
N ARG A 158 -8.47 -5.65 -18.34
CA ARG A 158 -9.36 -5.88 -17.18
C ARG A 158 -9.95 -4.59 -16.63
N THR A 159 -9.26 -3.49 -16.78
CA THR A 159 -9.71 -2.14 -16.43
C THR A 159 -9.20 -1.14 -17.46
N ASN A 160 -9.65 0.12 -17.37
CA ASN A 160 -9.23 1.19 -18.29
C ASN A 160 -8.43 2.25 -17.52
N PRO A 161 -7.47 2.93 -18.20
CA PRO A 161 -6.82 4.12 -17.64
C PRO A 161 -7.87 5.17 -17.26
N GLN A 162 -7.78 5.69 -16.06
CA GLN A 162 -8.75 6.64 -15.49
C GLN A 162 -8.13 8.00 -15.29
#